data_0fd379c3ef1ac47f3501f79a5d22e640
#
_entry.id   0fd379c3ef1ac47f3501f79a5d22e640
#
_cell.length_a   1.000
_cell.length_b   1.000
_cell.length_c   1.000
_cell.angle_alpha   90.00
_cell.angle_beta   90.00
_cell.angle_gamma   90.00
#
_symmetry.space_group_name_H-M   'P 1'
#
loop_
_entity.id
_entity.type
_entity.pdbx_description
1 polymer ?
#
loop_
_entity_poly.entity_id
_entity_poly.type
_entity_poly.pdbx_seq_one_letter_code
_entity_poly.pdbx_strand_id
1 'polypeptide(L)'
;NITIITGGLGPTKDDITKHTLCEYFNDSLVLNQEILDHIEEIFAKYVPTPINNQNRKQALLPSKAKILKNDHGTASGMWFQEKNHIFISLPGVPFEMKSLITNKVVPAFQTHFELPFILHKTAITYGLGESAIAERIEKWENDLAPQIKLAYLPNLGRVRLRLSGKGSDERILANQINTAFNRLLPQIEDIFIGFEGDTSLEEQIQNAFIEKRWTLALAESCTGGEIAARLTKIPGASAYFKGSVITYQTETKIGLLEIPQELI
;
A
#
# COMPACT_ATOMS: atom_id res chain seq x y z
N ASN A 1 19.06 12.43 -10.74
CA ASN A 1 17.64 12.84 -10.80
C ASN A 1 16.81 11.75 -11.50
N ILE A 2 15.51 11.65 -11.15
CA ILE A 2 14.58 10.68 -11.75
C ILE A 2 13.30 11.42 -12.10
N THR A 3 12.80 11.21 -13.32
CA THR A 3 11.49 11.69 -13.78
C THR A 3 10.65 10.47 -14.16
N ILE A 4 9.46 10.36 -13.60
CA ILE A 4 8.49 9.31 -13.93
C ILE A 4 7.28 9.98 -14.62
N ILE A 5 6.94 9.50 -15.79
CA ILE A 5 5.84 9.95 -16.64
C ILE A 5 4.83 8.82 -16.74
N THR A 6 3.55 9.09 -16.60
CA THR A 6 2.50 8.07 -16.75
C THR A 6 1.46 8.52 -17.76
N GLY A 7 1.07 7.59 -18.65
CA GLY A 7 0.06 7.81 -19.68
C GLY A 7 0.63 8.22 -21.04
N GLY A 8 -0.27 8.29 -22.02
CA GLY A 8 0.05 8.68 -23.39
C GLY A 8 0.87 7.68 -24.20
N LEU A 9 0.83 6.38 -23.84
CA LEU A 9 1.54 5.28 -24.51
C LEU A 9 0.62 4.35 -25.34
N GLY A 10 -0.68 4.62 -25.34
CA GLY A 10 -1.67 3.84 -26.07
C GLY A 10 -1.61 4.07 -27.59
N PRO A 11 -2.60 3.47 -28.32
CA PRO A 11 -2.65 3.55 -29.77
C PRO A 11 -3.45 4.74 -30.31
N THR A 12 -3.98 5.60 -29.46
CA THR A 12 -4.88 6.70 -29.86
C THR A 12 -4.12 8.00 -30.24
N LYS A 13 -4.79 8.96 -30.85
CA LYS A 13 -4.12 10.17 -31.38
C LYS A 13 -3.63 11.10 -30.29
N ASP A 14 -4.19 11.01 -29.11
CA ASP A 14 -3.80 11.74 -27.90
C ASP A 14 -2.63 11.11 -27.15
N ASP A 15 -2.23 9.90 -27.54
CA ASP A 15 -1.08 9.20 -26.97
C ASP A 15 0.24 9.67 -27.60
N ILE A 16 0.69 10.85 -27.22
CA ILE A 16 1.85 11.51 -27.82
C ILE A 16 3.17 11.30 -27.06
N THR A 17 3.12 10.75 -25.84
CA THR A 17 4.29 10.64 -24.95
C THR A 17 5.49 9.97 -25.61
N LYS A 18 5.27 8.89 -26.32
CA LYS A 18 6.33 8.14 -27.01
C LYS A 18 7.03 8.99 -28.10
N HIS A 19 6.26 9.71 -28.88
CA HIS A 19 6.79 10.58 -29.94
C HIS A 19 7.54 11.78 -29.35
N THR A 20 6.99 12.40 -28.31
CA THR A 20 7.62 13.52 -27.60
C THR A 20 8.96 13.11 -26.98
N LEU A 21 9.04 11.91 -26.41
CA LEU A 21 10.30 11.37 -25.88
C LEU A 21 11.32 11.09 -26.99
N CYS A 22 10.89 10.56 -28.13
CA CYS A 22 11.78 10.41 -29.28
C CYS A 22 12.34 11.75 -29.76
N GLU A 23 11.51 12.79 -29.84
CA GLU A 23 11.94 14.13 -30.21
C GLU A 23 12.93 14.70 -29.19
N TYR A 24 12.58 14.62 -27.90
CA TYR A 24 13.42 15.13 -26.81
C TYR A 24 14.81 14.48 -26.77
N PHE A 25 14.89 13.15 -26.98
CA PHE A 25 16.15 12.41 -26.97
C PHE A 25 16.84 12.31 -28.35
N ASN A 26 16.34 13.03 -29.33
CA ASN A 26 16.80 12.93 -30.73
C ASN A 26 16.96 11.45 -31.14
N ASP A 27 15.86 10.71 -31.04
CA ASP A 27 15.76 9.26 -31.25
C ASP A 27 14.73 8.95 -32.34
N SER A 28 14.66 7.71 -32.76
CA SER A 28 13.69 7.21 -33.73
C SER A 28 12.98 5.97 -33.24
N LEU A 29 11.74 5.80 -33.72
CA LEU A 29 10.97 4.59 -33.43
C LEU A 29 11.44 3.45 -34.32
N VAL A 30 11.77 2.33 -33.69
CA VAL A 30 12.15 1.08 -34.37
C VAL A 30 11.19 -0.04 -33.94
N LEU A 31 10.99 -1.00 -34.84
CA LEU A 31 10.17 -2.17 -34.52
C LEU A 31 10.88 -3.06 -33.52
N ASN A 32 10.22 -3.32 -32.39
CA ASN A 32 10.65 -4.33 -31.43
C ASN A 32 9.85 -5.60 -31.65
N GLN A 33 10.50 -6.63 -32.18
CA GLN A 33 9.84 -7.89 -32.55
C GLN A 33 9.29 -8.62 -31.33
N GLU A 34 10.03 -8.66 -30.21
CA GLU A 34 9.56 -9.30 -28.98
C GLU A 34 8.25 -8.68 -28.47
N ILE A 35 8.15 -7.36 -28.54
CA ILE A 35 6.93 -6.66 -28.11
C ILE A 35 5.80 -6.87 -29.13
N LEU A 36 6.10 -6.95 -30.41
CA LEU A 36 5.08 -7.27 -31.42
C LEU A 36 4.48 -8.64 -31.17
N ASP A 37 5.32 -9.66 -31.00
CA ASP A 37 4.91 -11.03 -30.75
C ASP A 37 4.04 -11.09 -29.45
N HIS A 38 4.47 -10.40 -28.40
CA HIS A 38 3.70 -10.29 -27.16
C HIS A 38 2.32 -9.64 -27.35
N ILE A 39 2.23 -8.58 -28.14
CA ILE A 39 0.96 -7.93 -28.46
C ILE A 39 0.05 -8.91 -29.22
N GLU A 40 0.60 -9.64 -30.19
CA GLU A 40 -0.15 -10.65 -30.95
C GLU A 40 -0.66 -11.78 -30.07
N GLU A 41 0.14 -12.25 -29.12
CA GLU A 41 -0.27 -13.24 -28.11
C GLU A 41 -1.42 -12.74 -27.22
N ILE A 42 -1.33 -11.49 -26.72
CA ILE A 42 -2.41 -10.88 -25.93
C ILE A 42 -3.71 -10.82 -26.74
N PHE A 43 -3.64 -10.37 -28.00
CA PHE A 43 -4.81 -10.30 -28.87
C PHE A 43 -5.40 -11.67 -29.14
N ALA A 44 -4.57 -12.66 -29.49
CA ALA A 44 -5.01 -14.02 -29.73
C ALA A 44 -5.73 -14.66 -28.53
N LYS A 45 -5.31 -14.29 -27.31
CA LYS A 45 -5.84 -14.88 -26.08
C LYS A 45 -7.07 -14.18 -25.51
N TYR A 46 -7.12 -12.84 -25.61
CA TYR A 46 -8.10 -12.05 -24.86
C TYR A 46 -9.01 -11.18 -25.74
N VAL A 47 -8.69 -10.98 -27.01
CA VAL A 47 -9.42 -10.05 -27.88
C VAL A 47 -10.05 -10.84 -29.05
N PRO A 48 -11.39 -10.85 -29.19
CA PRO A 48 -12.05 -11.63 -30.23
C PRO A 48 -11.86 -11.09 -31.64
N THR A 49 -11.33 -9.86 -31.79
CA THR A 49 -11.07 -9.24 -33.11
C THR A 49 -9.59 -9.32 -33.48
N PRO A 50 -9.27 -9.50 -34.78
CA PRO A 50 -7.89 -9.51 -35.25
C PRO A 50 -7.15 -8.19 -34.86
N ILE A 51 -5.86 -8.32 -34.60
CA ILE A 51 -5.00 -7.16 -34.32
C ILE A 51 -4.99 -6.21 -35.53
N ASN A 52 -5.22 -4.93 -35.29
CA ASN A 52 -5.18 -3.91 -36.32
C ASN A 52 -3.79 -3.24 -36.42
N ASN A 53 -3.59 -2.44 -37.48
CA ASN A 53 -2.31 -1.74 -37.71
C ASN A 53 -1.95 -0.73 -36.59
N GLN A 54 -2.93 -0.13 -35.92
CA GLN A 54 -2.69 0.79 -34.82
C GLN A 54 -2.08 0.05 -33.61
N ASN A 55 -2.61 -1.12 -33.30
CA ASN A 55 -2.11 -1.94 -32.21
C ASN A 55 -0.70 -2.49 -32.51
N ARG A 56 -0.43 -2.91 -33.78
CA ARG A 56 0.93 -3.29 -34.22
C ARG A 56 1.95 -2.15 -34.06
N LYS A 57 1.53 -0.90 -34.32
CA LYS A 57 2.39 0.28 -34.12
C LYS A 57 2.79 0.52 -32.68
N GLN A 58 2.14 -0.10 -31.67
CA GLN A 58 2.60 -0.03 -30.29
C GLN A 58 3.96 -0.72 -30.08
N ALA A 59 4.32 -1.66 -30.96
CA ALA A 59 5.64 -2.29 -30.99
C ALA A 59 6.74 -1.40 -31.60
N LEU A 60 6.38 -0.24 -32.19
CA LEU A 60 7.36 0.78 -32.58
C LEU A 60 7.79 1.53 -31.31
N LEU A 61 9.02 1.34 -30.89
CA LEU A 61 9.57 1.86 -29.64
C LEU A 61 10.87 2.62 -29.90
N PRO A 62 11.20 3.61 -29.02
CA PRO A 62 12.43 4.38 -29.18
C PRO A 62 13.67 3.47 -29.13
N SER A 63 14.61 3.70 -30.03
CA SER A 63 15.82 2.85 -30.17
C SER A 63 16.79 2.96 -28.99
N LYS A 64 16.82 4.12 -28.33
CA LYS A 64 17.69 4.40 -27.19
C LYS A 64 17.07 4.00 -25.84
N ALA A 65 15.79 3.61 -25.80
CA ALA A 65 15.13 3.23 -24.57
C ALA A 65 15.40 1.77 -24.23
N LYS A 66 15.67 1.51 -22.94
CA LYS A 66 15.49 0.17 -22.39
C LYS A 66 13.99 -0.07 -22.21
N ILE A 67 13.46 -1.08 -22.89
CA ILE A 67 12.03 -1.38 -22.87
C ILE A 67 11.68 -2.16 -21.62
N LEU A 68 10.63 -1.72 -20.97
CA LEU A 68 10.02 -2.38 -19.82
C LEU A 68 8.75 -3.08 -20.30
N LYS A 69 8.87 -4.36 -20.64
CA LYS A 69 7.76 -5.18 -21.16
C LYS A 69 6.61 -5.19 -20.13
N ASN A 70 5.42 -4.88 -20.62
CA ASN A 70 4.20 -4.88 -19.84
C ASN A 70 3.52 -6.25 -19.95
N ASP A 71 3.59 -7.04 -18.90
CA ASP A 71 3.03 -8.41 -18.91
C ASP A 71 1.48 -8.43 -18.87
N HIS A 72 0.84 -7.27 -18.67
CA HIS A 72 -0.60 -7.12 -18.49
C HIS A 72 -1.30 -6.29 -19.57
N GLY A 73 -0.57 -5.75 -20.52
CA GLY A 73 -1.13 -4.90 -21.56
C GLY A 73 -0.18 -4.71 -22.74
N THR A 74 -0.66 -4.00 -23.75
CA THR A 74 0.07 -3.80 -25.02
C THR A 74 1.03 -2.61 -25.00
N ALA A 75 0.87 -1.69 -24.06
CA ALA A 75 1.70 -0.49 -23.95
C ALA A 75 2.90 -0.77 -23.02
N SER A 76 4.08 -0.95 -23.60
CA SER A 76 5.32 -1.16 -22.84
C SER A 76 5.81 0.13 -22.19
N GLY A 77 6.40 0.02 -20.99
CA GLY A 77 7.15 1.11 -20.38
C GLY A 77 8.50 1.33 -21.06
N MET A 78 9.08 2.48 -20.82
CA MET A 78 10.37 2.89 -21.42
C MET A 78 11.24 3.53 -20.35
N TRP A 79 12.53 3.20 -20.39
CA TRP A 79 13.55 3.75 -19.52
C TRP A 79 14.62 4.39 -20.37
N PHE A 80 14.82 5.69 -20.22
CA PHE A 80 15.91 6.44 -20.82
C PHE A 80 16.87 6.89 -19.71
N GLN A 81 18.14 7.00 -20.08
CA GLN A 81 19.15 7.58 -19.22
C GLN A 81 19.98 8.57 -20.00
N GLU A 82 20.02 9.80 -19.51
CA GLU A 82 20.88 10.84 -20.05
C GLU A 82 21.72 11.45 -18.93
N LYS A 83 23.04 11.30 -18.99
CA LYS A 83 23.95 11.76 -17.93
C LYS A 83 23.53 11.17 -16.57
N ASN A 84 23.21 12.03 -15.60
CA ASN A 84 22.76 11.66 -14.25
C ASN A 84 21.24 11.77 -14.08
N HIS A 85 20.47 11.71 -15.18
CA HIS A 85 19.02 11.78 -15.15
C HIS A 85 18.40 10.56 -15.81
N ILE A 86 17.46 9.94 -15.11
CA ILE A 86 16.69 8.80 -15.59
C ILE A 86 15.27 9.28 -15.86
N PHE A 87 14.74 8.92 -17.03
CA PHE A 87 13.36 9.16 -17.40
C PHE A 87 12.66 7.82 -17.60
N ILE A 88 11.54 7.64 -16.94
CA ILE A 88 10.75 6.41 -17.00
C ILE A 88 9.35 6.79 -17.44
N SER A 89 8.91 6.21 -18.56
CA SER A 89 7.56 6.37 -19.05
C SER A 89 6.78 5.07 -18.88
N LEU A 90 5.57 5.16 -18.33
CA LEU A 90 4.73 4.03 -17.95
C LEU A 90 3.31 4.20 -18.50
N PRO A 91 2.57 3.10 -18.72
CA PRO A 91 1.16 3.16 -19.10
C PRO A 91 0.32 3.96 -18.10
N GLY A 92 -0.78 4.55 -18.57
CA GLY A 92 -1.74 5.28 -17.76
C GLY A 92 -2.67 4.38 -16.94
N VAL A 93 -2.85 3.12 -17.35
CA VAL A 93 -3.71 2.16 -16.65
C VAL A 93 -3.10 1.80 -15.29
N PRO A 94 -3.79 2.10 -14.16
CA PRO A 94 -3.17 2.00 -12.84
C PRO A 94 -2.64 0.60 -12.48
N PHE A 95 -3.31 -0.45 -12.90
CA PHE A 95 -2.90 -1.83 -12.64
C PHE A 95 -1.59 -2.18 -13.38
N GLU A 96 -1.50 -1.83 -14.67
CA GLU A 96 -0.32 -2.03 -15.50
C GLU A 96 0.88 -1.23 -14.97
N MET A 97 0.66 0.05 -14.68
CA MET A 97 1.66 0.95 -14.11
C MET A 97 2.22 0.43 -12.80
N LYS A 98 1.35 0.03 -11.86
CA LYS A 98 1.78 -0.55 -10.57
C LYS A 98 2.61 -1.81 -10.75
N SER A 99 2.19 -2.71 -11.65
CA SER A 99 2.93 -3.93 -11.96
C SER A 99 4.33 -3.62 -12.51
N LEU A 100 4.44 -2.69 -13.46
CA LEU A 100 5.74 -2.27 -14.01
C LEU A 100 6.63 -1.62 -12.95
N ILE A 101 6.09 -0.75 -12.11
CA ILE A 101 6.85 -0.16 -11.00
C ILE A 101 7.40 -1.24 -10.08
N THR A 102 6.54 -2.13 -9.59
CA THR A 102 6.92 -3.15 -8.60
C THR A 102 7.90 -4.17 -9.17
N ASN A 103 7.64 -4.66 -10.39
CA ASN A 103 8.35 -5.82 -10.92
C ASN A 103 9.53 -5.48 -11.84
N LYS A 104 9.59 -4.24 -12.36
CA LYS A 104 10.66 -3.85 -13.31
C LYS A 104 11.45 -2.63 -12.82
N VAL A 105 10.76 -1.54 -12.42
CA VAL A 105 11.42 -0.27 -12.09
C VAL A 105 12.13 -0.32 -10.74
N VAL A 106 11.45 -0.76 -9.69
CA VAL A 106 12.04 -0.85 -8.34
C VAL A 106 13.24 -1.78 -8.29
N PRO A 107 13.21 -3.01 -8.84
CA PRO A 107 14.38 -3.86 -8.93
C PRO A 107 15.54 -3.25 -9.73
N ALA A 108 15.22 -2.54 -10.85
CA ALA A 108 16.24 -1.85 -11.63
C ALA A 108 16.90 -0.73 -10.83
N PHE A 109 16.15 0.03 -10.01
CA PHE A 109 16.74 1.03 -9.12
C PHE A 109 17.64 0.41 -8.05
N GLN A 110 17.21 -0.70 -7.44
CA GLN A 110 18.02 -1.41 -6.44
C GLN A 110 19.35 -1.91 -7.01
N THR A 111 19.37 -2.26 -8.29
CA THR A 111 20.60 -2.67 -8.98
C THR A 111 21.46 -1.48 -9.42
N HIS A 112 20.82 -0.36 -9.80
CA HIS A 112 21.52 0.80 -10.39
C HIS A 112 22.06 1.76 -9.32
N PHE A 113 21.43 1.81 -8.14
CA PHE A 113 21.79 2.73 -7.06
C PHE A 113 22.16 1.97 -5.79
N GLU A 114 23.16 2.46 -5.08
CA GLU A 114 23.42 2.09 -3.69
C GLU A 114 22.37 2.81 -2.82
N LEU A 115 21.25 2.15 -2.58
CA LEU A 115 20.16 2.70 -1.79
C LEU A 115 20.33 2.32 -0.32
N PRO A 116 20.13 3.28 0.61
CA PRO A 116 20.07 2.94 2.02
C PRO A 116 18.78 2.17 2.34
N PHE A 117 18.86 1.28 3.31
CA PHE A 117 17.67 0.67 3.90
C PHE A 117 16.91 1.71 4.71
N ILE A 118 15.58 1.71 4.57
CA ILE A 118 14.66 2.50 5.37
C ILE A 118 13.68 1.51 6.01
N LEU A 119 13.69 1.43 7.33
CA LEU A 119 12.79 0.57 8.07
C LEU A 119 11.84 1.40 8.93
N HIS A 120 10.62 0.93 9.02
CA HIS A 120 9.60 1.50 9.88
C HIS A 120 9.03 0.40 10.80
N LYS A 121 8.82 0.75 12.06
CA LYS A 121 8.05 -0.07 12.99
C LYS A 121 7.14 0.85 13.77
N THR A 122 5.89 0.48 13.94
CA THR A 122 4.86 1.35 14.52
C THR A 122 4.19 0.64 15.69
N ALA A 123 4.25 1.22 16.87
CA ALA A 123 3.45 0.81 18.03
C ALA A 123 2.10 1.55 18.01
N ILE A 124 1.04 0.86 18.41
CA ILE A 124 -0.31 1.40 18.51
C ILE A 124 -0.62 1.60 19.99
N THR A 125 -1.07 2.80 20.37
CA THR A 125 -1.48 3.13 21.73
C THR A 125 -2.91 3.67 21.75
N TYR A 126 -3.60 3.43 22.87
CA TYR A 126 -4.93 3.96 23.16
C TYR A 126 -4.99 4.55 24.55
N GLY A 127 -5.90 5.51 24.76
CA GLY A 127 -6.22 6.05 26.09
C GLY A 127 -5.49 7.32 26.48
N LEU A 128 -4.40 7.70 25.79
CA LEU A 128 -3.71 8.97 25.99
C LEU A 128 -3.59 9.76 24.68
N GLY A 129 -3.65 11.09 24.80
CA GLY A 129 -3.37 12.00 23.71
C GLY A 129 -1.86 12.14 23.42
N GLU A 130 -1.53 12.68 22.25
CA GLU A 130 -0.16 12.85 21.77
C GLU A 130 0.74 13.58 22.77
N SER A 131 0.30 14.74 23.32
CA SER A 131 1.08 15.54 24.23
C SER A 131 1.42 14.82 25.54
N ALA A 132 0.47 14.05 26.08
CA ALA A 132 0.67 13.28 27.31
C ALA A 132 1.63 12.10 27.10
N ILE A 133 1.59 11.49 25.91
CA ILE A 133 2.56 10.44 25.56
C ILE A 133 3.95 11.07 25.39
N ALA A 134 4.05 12.19 24.65
CA ALA A 134 5.33 12.87 24.41
C ALA A 134 6.01 13.28 25.74
N GLU A 135 5.28 13.85 26.68
CA GLU A 135 5.79 14.16 28.02
C GLU A 135 6.28 12.90 28.75
N ARG A 136 5.52 11.81 28.69
CA ARG A 136 5.86 10.54 29.36
C ARG A 136 7.16 9.92 28.85
N ILE A 137 7.42 10.01 27.54
CA ILE A 137 8.54 9.32 26.88
C ILE A 137 9.69 10.26 26.46
N GLU A 138 9.64 11.54 26.83
CA GLU A 138 10.61 12.58 26.44
C GLU A 138 12.07 12.13 26.62
N LYS A 139 12.40 11.59 27.78
CA LYS A 139 13.76 11.13 28.07
C LYS A 139 14.19 10.00 27.13
N TRP A 140 13.29 9.05 26.86
CA TRP A 140 13.57 7.95 25.95
C TRP A 140 13.70 8.44 24.49
N GLU A 141 12.88 9.41 24.08
CA GLU A 141 12.95 10.01 22.75
C GLU A 141 14.28 10.72 22.53
N ASN A 142 14.73 11.50 23.51
CA ASN A 142 16.03 12.19 23.47
C ASN A 142 17.24 11.24 23.45
N ASP A 143 17.08 10.00 23.93
CA ASP A 143 18.10 8.95 23.93
C ASP A 143 18.10 8.09 22.66
N LEU A 144 17.28 8.41 21.67
CA LEU A 144 17.26 7.68 20.39
C LEU A 144 18.55 7.87 19.60
N ALA A 145 19.01 6.83 18.93
CA ALA A 145 20.15 6.91 18.03
C ALA A 145 19.88 7.91 16.88
N PRO A 146 20.88 8.70 16.44
CA PRO A 146 20.65 9.78 15.46
C PRO A 146 20.02 9.35 14.14
N GLN A 147 20.19 8.10 13.72
CA GLN A 147 19.58 7.53 12.52
C GLN A 147 18.14 7.07 12.69
N ILE A 148 17.61 7.07 13.93
CA ILE A 148 16.23 6.67 14.25
C ILE A 148 15.45 7.92 14.62
N LYS A 149 14.26 8.08 14.01
CA LYS A 149 13.34 9.19 14.28
C LYS A 149 12.01 8.65 14.75
N LEU A 150 11.46 9.27 15.76
CA LEU A 150 10.08 9.06 16.21
C LEU A 150 9.13 9.99 15.44
N ALA A 151 7.96 9.46 15.09
CA ALA A 151 6.83 10.25 14.62
C ALA A 151 5.58 9.86 15.42
N TYR A 152 4.88 10.86 15.90
CA TYR A 152 3.55 10.72 16.48
C TYR A 152 2.52 10.82 15.36
N LEU A 153 1.64 9.85 15.26
CA LEU A 153 0.61 9.77 14.22
C LEU A 153 -0.77 9.67 14.89
N PRO A 154 -1.31 10.80 15.35
CA PRO A 154 -2.59 10.81 16.05
C PRO A 154 -3.74 10.49 15.11
N ASN A 155 -4.73 9.79 15.64
CA ASN A 155 -6.03 9.57 15.05
C ASN A 155 -7.06 9.53 16.17
N LEU A 156 -8.35 9.53 15.83
CA LEU A 156 -9.42 9.54 16.84
C LEU A 156 -9.26 8.39 17.84
N GLY A 157 -9.03 8.75 19.12
CA GLY A 157 -8.90 7.80 20.24
C GLY A 157 -7.60 7.00 20.29
N ARG A 158 -6.67 7.16 19.32
CA ARG A 158 -5.38 6.44 19.31
C ARG A 158 -4.21 7.31 18.85
N VAL A 159 -3.03 6.99 19.31
CA VAL A 159 -1.77 7.54 18.79
C VAL A 159 -0.90 6.38 18.32
N ARG A 160 -0.35 6.47 17.13
CA ARG A 160 0.64 5.52 16.63
C ARG A 160 2.03 6.12 16.76
N LEU A 161 2.93 5.39 17.40
CA LEU A 161 4.32 5.77 17.58
C LEU A 161 5.18 5.05 16.57
N ARG A 162 5.61 5.76 15.52
CA ARG A 162 6.41 5.17 14.44
C ARG A 162 7.89 5.51 14.62
N LEU A 163 8.70 4.50 14.81
CA LEU A 163 10.15 4.62 14.62
C LEU A 163 10.50 4.40 13.16
N SER A 164 11.25 5.34 12.60
CA SER A 164 11.79 5.28 11.26
C SER A 164 13.30 5.34 11.33
N GLY A 165 13.97 4.35 10.78
CA GLY A 165 15.42 4.31 10.72
C GLY A 165 15.92 4.28 9.28
N LYS A 166 17.14 4.84 9.06
CA LYS A 166 17.86 4.81 7.78
C LYS A 166 19.29 4.35 8.02
N GLY A 167 19.76 3.38 7.23
CA GLY A 167 21.12 2.82 7.38
C GLY A 167 21.56 2.01 6.17
N SER A 168 22.83 1.61 6.16
CA SER A 168 23.44 0.79 5.10
C SER A 168 23.28 -0.72 5.33
N ASP A 169 22.92 -1.14 6.54
CA ASP A 169 22.73 -2.55 6.91
C ASP A 169 21.33 -2.72 7.54
N GLU A 170 20.51 -3.53 6.90
CA GLU A 170 19.12 -3.78 7.30
C GLU A 170 19.04 -4.47 8.67
N ARG A 171 19.91 -5.45 8.95
CA ARG A 171 19.89 -6.23 10.20
C ARG A 171 20.28 -5.37 11.39
N ILE A 172 21.32 -4.56 11.22
CA ILE A 172 21.75 -3.61 12.26
C ILE A 172 20.63 -2.62 12.55
N LEU A 173 20.02 -2.07 11.52
CA LEU A 173 18.93 -1.11 11.64
C LEU A 173 17.69 -1.72 12.33
N ALA A 174 17.30 -2.92 11.93
CA ALA A 174 16.20 -3.65 12.56
C ALA A 174 16.45 -3.91 14.05
N ASN A 175 17.68 -4.33 14.41
CA ASN A 175 18.06 -4.55 15.80
C ASN A 175 18.00 -3.24 16.63
N GLN A 176 18.45 -2.13 16.06
CA GLN A 176 18.41 -0.82 16.73
C GLN A 176 16.97 -0.37 17.00
N ILE A 177 16.07 -0.52 16.00
CA ILE A 177 14.64 -0.20 16.15
C ILE A 177 14.00 -1.09 17.21
N ASN A 178 14.27 -2.40 17.19
CA ASN A 178 13.73 -3.34 18.17
C ASN A 178 14.24 -3.02 19.58
N THR A 179 15.51 -2.71 19.73
CA THR A 179 16.10 -2.31 21.02
C THR A 179 15.46 -1.03 21.55
N ALA A 180 15.23 -0.04 20.68
CA ALA A 180 14.54 1.18 21.06
C ALA A 180 13.11 0.91 21.57
N PHE A 181 12.33 0.06 20.87
CA PHE A 181 11.01 -0.34 21.34
C PHE A 181 11.04 -1.14 22.64
N ASN A 182 11.99 -2.07 22.82
CA ASN A 182 12.10 -2.82 24.07
C ASN A 182 12.34 -1.91 25.29
N ARG A 183 13.00 -0.75 25.09
CA ARG A 183 13.18 0.28 26.14
C ARG A 183 11.93 1.15 26.31
N LEU A 184 11.09 1.30 25.29
CA LEU A 184 9.86 2.08 25.32
C LEU A 184 8.71 1.33 25.99
N LEU A 185 8.51 0.06 25.63
CA LEU A 185 7.33 -0.72 26.03
C LEU A 185 7.01 -0.69 27.52
N PRO A 186 7.98 -0.80 28.44
CA PRO A 186 7.68 -0.71 29.87
C PRO A 186 7.12 0.65 30.31
N GLN A 187 7.39 1.72 29.53
CA GLN A 187 6.93 3.07 29.84
C GLN A 187 5.51 3.35 29.35
N ILE A 188 4.99 2.52 28.44
CA ILE A 188 3.66 2.68 27.83
C ILE A 188 2.82 1.41 27.90
N GLU A 189 3.15 0.48 28.82
CA GLU A 189 2.49 -0.83 28.94
C GLU A 189 0.97 -0.72 29.11
N ASP A 190 0.52 0.28 29.88
CA ASP A 190 -0.89 0.56 30.18
C ASP A 190 -1.71 1.04 28.98
N ILE A 191 -1.05 1.56 27.95
CA ILE A 191 -1.69 2.11 26.75
C ILE A 191 -1.30 1.37 25.46
N PHE A 192 -0.31 0.49 25.50
CA PHE A 192 0.19 -0.26 24.34
C PHE A 192 -0.75 -1.39 23.98
N ILE A 193 -1.19 -1.43 22.71
CA ILE A 193 -2.09 -2.46 22.19
C ILE A 193 -1.35 -3.52 21.36
N GLY A 194 -0.29 -3.11 20.66
CA GLY A 194 0.46 -3.98 19.77
C GLY A 194 1.24 -3.19 18.72
N PHE A 195 1.91 -3.91 17.86
CA PHE A 195 2.57 -3.31 16.69
C PHE A 195 1.65 -3.33 15.47
N GLU A 196 1.75 -2.30 14.63
CA GLU A 196 1.17 -2.31 13.30
C GLU A 196 1.91 -3.38 12.48
N GLY A 197 1.20 -4.37 12.02
CA GLY A 197 1.77 -5.52 11.31
C GLY A 197 0.93 -5.93 10.11
N ASP A 198 1.24 -7.09 9.56
CA ASP A 198 0.55 -7.67 8.41
C ASP A 198 -0.88 -8.14 8.73
N THR A 199 -1.24 -8.21 10.03
CA THR A 199 -2.58 -8.58 10.49
C THR A 199 -3.42 -7.35 10.77
N SER A 200 -4.61 -7.27 10.19
CA SER A 200 -5.60 -6.24 10.45
C SER A 200 -6.11 -6.31 11.91
N LEU A 201 -6.73 -5.22 12.38
CA LEU A 201 -7.37 -5.21 13.70
C LEU A 201 -8.45 -6.30 13.81
N GLU A 202 -9.20 -6.52 12.74
CA GLU A 202 -10.23 -7.53 12.63
C GLU A 202 -9.66 -8.94 12.79
N GLU A 203 -8.51 -9.22 12.17
CA GLU A 203 -7.81 -10.51 12.34
C GLU A 203 -7.27 -10.68 13.77
N GLN A 204 -6.76 -9.63 14.38
CA GLN A 204 -6.31 -9.68 15.78
C GLN A 204 -7.48 -9.96 16.73
N ILE A 205 -8.64 -9.33 16.52
CA ILE A 205 -9.87 -9.61 17.26
C ILE A 205 -10.29 -11.07 17.07
N GLN A 206 -10.35 -11.54 15.83
CA GLN A 206 -10.68 -12.94 15.52
C GLN A 206 -9.77 -13.91 16.27
N ASN A 207 -8.46 -13.72 16.18
CA ASN A 207 -7.48 -14.60 16.83
C ASN A 207 -7.67 -14.61 18.37
N ALA A 208 -7.84 -13.42 18.98
CA ALA A 208 -8.05 -13.31 20.42
C ALA A 208 -9.35 -13.98 20.87
N PHE A 209 -10.44 -13.85 20.13
CA PHE A 209 -11.72 -14.49 20.46
C PHE A 209 -11.68 -16.01 20.30
N ILE A 210 -11.02 -16.51 19.24
CA ILE A 210 -10.85 -17.94 19.00
C ILE A 210 -9.98 -18.57 20.11
N GLU A 211 -8.83 -17.96 20.41
CA GLU A 211 -7.91 -18.43 21.45
C GLU A 211 -8.59 -18.54 22.82
N LYS A 212 -9.35 -17.49 23.18
CA LYS A 212 -10.08 -17.44 24.46
C LYS A 212 -11.41 -18.19 24.43
N ARG A 213 -11.80 -18.76 23.29
CA ARG A 213 -13.10 -19.41 23.08
C ARG A 213 -14.30 -18.52 23.43
N TRP A 214 -14.14 -17.22 23.17
CA TRP A 214 -15.21 -16.26 23.37
C TRP A 214 -16.12 -16.20 22.15
N THR A 215 -17.34 -15.76 22.36
CA THR A 215 -18.29 -15.48 21.28
C THR A 215 -18.73 -14.03 21.32
N LEU A 216 -19.07 -13.48 20.15
CA LEU A 216 -19.50 -12.09 19.97
C LEU A 216 -20.80 -12.04 19.21
N ALA A 217 -21.75 -11.25 19.73
CA ALA A 217 -22.92 -10.78 19.00
C ALA A 217 -22.99 -9.27 19.11
N LEU A 218 -23.57 -8.58 18.12
CA LEU A 218 -23.63 -7.14 18.08
C LEU A 218 -25.07 -6.65 17.94
N ALA A 219 -25.35 -5.50 18.55
CA ALA A 219 -26.50 -4.66 18.25
C ALA A 219 -25.97 -3.31 17.79
N GLU A 220 -26.24 -2.95 16.53
CA GLU A 220 -25.73 -1.74 15.92
C GLU A 220 -26.85 -0.73 15.67
N SER A 221 -26.54 0.57 15.76
CA SER A 221 -27.45 1.67 15.45
C SER A 221 -26.76 2.63 14.46
N CYS A 222 -26.07 3.66 14.92
CA CYS A 222 -25.42 4.66 14.06
C CYS A 222 -24.35 4.09 13.11
N THR A 223 -23.74 2.98 13.45
CA THR A 223 -22.76 2.25 12.61
C THR A 223 -23.39 1.51 11.44
N GLY A 224 -24.72 1.32 11.44
CA GLY A 224 -25.48 0.77 10.31
C GLY A 224 -25.08 -0.64 9.86
N GLY A 225 -24.42 -1.45 10.72
CA GLY A 225 -23.91 -2.79 10.40
C GLY A 225 -22.44 -2.80 9.97
N GLU A 226 -21.73 -1.66 9.98
CA GLU A 226 -20.35 -1.57 9.56
C GLU A 226 -19.41 -2.43 10.44
N ILE A 227 -19.66 -2.53 11.75
CA ILE A 227 -18.83 -3.35 12.64
C ILE A 227 -18.96 -4.83 12.26
N ALA A 228 -20.19 -5.30 12.07
CA ALA A 228 -20.45 -6.68 11.63
C ALA A 228 -19.82 -6.95 10.25
N ALA A 229 -19.98 -6.02 9.30
CA ALA A 229 -19.40 -6.13 7.95
C ALA A 229 -17.87 -6.24 7.99
N ARG A 230 -17.21 -5.45 8.84
CA ARG A 230 -15.75 -5.51 9.02
C ARG A 230 -15.30 -6.84 9.61
N LEU A 231 -15.95 -7.33 10.65
CA LEU A 231 -15.61 -8.61 11.28
C LEU A 231 -15.83 -9.80 10.34
N THR A 232 -16.95 -9.80 9.61
CA THR A 232 -17.29 -10.89 8.68
C THR A 232 -16.50 -10.87 7.37
N LYS A 233 -15.78 -9.81 7.08
CA LYS A 233 -14.85 -9.73 5.96
C LYS A 233 -13.67 -10.70 6.10
N ILE A 234 -13.33 -11.08 7.33
CA ILE A 234 -12.23 -12.00 7.62
C ILE A 234 -12.76 -13.45 7.53
N PRO A 235 -12.18 -14.31 6.67
CA PRO A 235 -12.56 -15.71 6.58
C PRO A 235 -12.43 -16.42 7.94
N GLY A 236 -13.43 -17.23 8.31
CA GLY A 236 -13.45 -17.95 9.59
C GLY A 236 -14.14 -17.20 10.74
N ALA A 237 -14.70 -16.01 10.51
CA ALA A 237 -15.41 -15.23 11.53
C ALA A 237 -16.54 -16.02 12.25
N SER A 238 -17.18 -17.00 11.59
CA SER A 238 -18.23 -17.85 12.16
C SER A 238 -17.78 -18.67 13.40
N ALA A 239 -16.48 -18.82 13.60
CA ALA A 239 -15.96 -19.53 14.77
C ALA A 239 -16.26 -18.78 16.09
N TYR A 240 -16.36 -17.44 16.04
CA TYR A 240 -16.61 -16.62 17.24
C TYR A 240 -17.81 -15.68 17.08
N PHE A 241 -18.10 -15.18 15.88
CA PHE A 241 -19.16 -14.20 15.63
C PHE A 241 -20.49 -14.89 15.42
N LYS A 242 -21.49 -14.57 16.28
CA LYS A 242 -22.82 -15.19 16.27
C LYS A 242 -23.82 -14.44 15.40
N GLY A 243 -23.59 -13.16 15.15
CA GLY A 243 -24.47 -12.33 14.33
C GLY A 243 -24.56 -10.89 14.83
N SER A 244 -25.30 -10.09 14.07
CA SER A 244 -25.60 -8.70 14.41
C SER A 244 -27.05 -8.38 14.07
N VAL A 245 -27.65 -7.49 14.86
CA VAL A 245 -28.92 -6.82 14.53
C VAL A 245 -28.69 -5.33 14.37
N ILE A 246 -29.36 -4.70 13.41
CA ILE A 246 -29.27 -3.26 13.16
C ILE A 246 -30.58 -2.63 13.58
N THR A 247 -30.60 -2.07 14.78
CA THR A 247 -31.77 -1.42 15.37
C THR A 247 -31.66 0.09 15.22
N TYR A 248 -31.92 0.61 14.00
CA TYR A 248 -31.70 2.02 13.68
C TYR A 248 -32.82 2.93 14.24
N GLN A 249 -34.06 2.50 14.12
CA GLN A 249 -35.23 3.22 14.68
C GLN A 249 -35.46 2.88 16.16
N THR A 250 -36.05 3.82 16.90
CA THR A 250 -36.39 3.65 18.32
C THR A 250 -37.29 2.45 18.53
N GLU A 251 -38.34 2.29 17.70
CA GLU A 251 -39.29 1.19 17.78
C GLU A 251 -38.63 -0.19 17.65
N THR A 252 -37.59 -0.30 16.80
CA THR A 252 -36.83 -1.56 16.65
C THR A 252 -35.93 -1.85 17.85
N LYS A 253 -35.42 -0.82 18.53
CA LYS A 253 -34.69 -0.98 19.79
C LYS A 253 -35.59 -1.54 20.90
N ILE A 254 -36.79 -1.00 21.02
CA ILE A 254 -37.77 -1.45 22.01
C ILE A 254 -38.26 -2.85 21.64
N GLY A 255 -38.71 -3.05 20.41
CA GLY A 255 -39.41 -4.29 20.00
C GLY A 255 -38.44 -5.50 19.85
N LEU A 256 -37.22 -5.29 19.42
CA LEU A 256 -36.28 -6.38 19.16
C LEU A 256 -35.25 -6.62 20.31
N LEU A 257 -34.81 -5.54 20.94
CA LEU A 257 -33.82 -5.62 22.01
C LEU A 257 -34.42 -5.43 23.41
N GLU A 258 -35.73 -5.20 23.48
CA GLU A 258 -36.50 -4.99 24.74
C GLU A 258 -35.90 -3.87 25.60
N ILE A 259 -35.30 -2.84 24.97
CA ILE A 259 -34.75 -1.69 25.67
C ILE A 259 -35.90 -0.84 26.17
N PRO A 260 -35.95 -0.54 27.48
CA PRO A 260 -36.94 0.39 28.03
C PRO A 260 -36.91 1.75 27.33
N GLN A 261 -38.12 2.33 27.05
CA GLN A 261 -38.21 3.59 26.32
C GLN A 261 -37.51 4.75 27.04
N GLU A 262 -37.45 4.73 28.37
CA GLU A 262 -36.79 5.72 29.22
C GLU A 262 -35.25 5.71 29.09
N LEU A 263 -34.66 4.71 28.45
CA LEU A 263 -33.22 4.58 28.23
C LEU A 263 -32.79 4.96 26.81
N ILE A 264 -33.73 5.34 25.96
CA ILE A 264 -33.49 5.74 24.56
C ILE A 264 -33.66 7.25 24.41
#